data_a0ed713abc119d187b466b80b546d2bd
#
_entry.id   a0ed713abc119d187b466b80b546d2bd
#
_cell.length_a   1.000
_cell.length_b   1.000
_cell.length_c   1.000
_cell.angle_alpha   90.00
_cell.angle_beta   90.00
_cell.angle_gamma   90.00
#
_symmetry.space_group_name_H-M   'P 1'
#
loop_
_entity.id
_entity.type
_entity.pdbx_description
1 polymer ?
#
loop_
_entity_poly.entity_id
_entity_poly.type
_entity_poly.pdbx_seq_one_letter_code
_entity_poly.pdbx_strand_id
1 'polypeptide(L)'
;MQFVTNVKDSIVQSSSKTKGLMAVLAVLALVGIAAWIYQLVAGLGVTGMNNATSWGMYIAMFMFFVGLSAGAMIVASAAHVFNVEWLKGITLPALIIALVCICAGGISILIDLGGLSRVWRMLTGPNFASPLLWDMCGITLFIIVNVVFLVFTVKGNEDGVRKVARVALPVAVLVLCVDAWIFGLQEARAWYSAIMAPIFIASACDSGLS
;
A
#
# COMPACT_ATOMS: atom_id res chain seq x y z
N MET A 1 -14.91 -13.76 16.05
CA MET A 1 -14.80 -15.23 15.96
C MET A 1 -15.49 -15.79 14.72
N GLN A 2 -16.70 -15.36 14.41
CA GLN A 2 -17.47 -15.81 13.24
C GLN A 2 -16.80 -15.55 11.87
N PHE A 3 -16.09 -14.43 11.71
CA PHE A 3 -15.33 -14.12 10.47
C PHE A 3 -14.20 -15.12 10.21
N VAL A 4 -13.46 -15.49 11.22
CA VAL A 4 -12.33 -16.44 11.10
C VAL A 4 -12.83 -17.85 10.77
N THR A 5 -13.97 -18.27 11.36
CA THR A 5 -14.64 -19.53 11.00
C THR A 5 -15.11 -19.51 9.55
N ASN A 6 -15.75 -18.45 9.10
CA ASN A 6 -16.23 -18.33 7.71
C ASN A 6 -15.09 -18.38 6.70
N VAL A 7 -13.94 -17.73 6.98
CA VAL A 7 -12.75 -17.78 6.12
C VAL A 7 -12.17 -19.20 6.07
N LYS A 8 -12.07 -19.88 7.22
CA LYS A 8 -11.61 -21.27 7.30
C LYS A 8 -12.50 -22.21 6.51
N ASP A 9 -13.80 -22.07 6.63
CA ASP A 9 -14.78 -22.89 5.92
C ASP A 9 -14.74 -22.63 4.41
N SER A 10 -14.57 -21.37 3.99
CA SER A 10 -14.38 -21.00 2.58
C SER A 10 -13.13 -21.62 2.00
N ILE A 11 -12.01 -21.67 2.75
CA ILE A 11 -10.76 -22.32 2.31
C ILE A 11 -10.96 -23.83 2.20
N VAL A 12 -11.61 -24.44 3.17
CA VAL A 12 -11.86 -25.91 3.19
C VAL A 12 -12.77 -26.33 2.02
N GLN A 13 -13.80 -25.53 1.70
CA GLN A 13 -14.74 -25.80 0.61
C GLN A 13 -14.22 -25.38 -0.78
N SER A 14 -13.05 -24.75 -0.87
CA SER A 14 -12.47 -24.29 -2.13
C SER A 14 -12.14 -25.47 -3.07
N SER A 15 -12.23 -25.22 -4.37
CA SER A 15 -11.85 -26.17 -5.42
C SER A 15 -10.39 -26.64 -5.25
N SER A 16 -10.11 -27.87 -5.68
CA SER A 16 -8.76 -28.44 -5.67
C SER A 16 -7.74 -27.55 -6.41
N LYS A 17 -8.15 -26.90 -7.50
CA LYS A 17 -7.32 -25.93 -8.25
C LYS A 17 -6.97 -24.70 -7.40
N THR A 18 -7.95 -24.16 -6.64
CA THR A 18 -7.74 -23.02 -5.75
C THR A 18 -6.79 -23.39 -4.61
N LYS A 19 -6.95 -24.57 -4.01
CA LYS A 19 -6.03 -25.07 -2.97
C LYS A 19 -4.61 -25.26 -3.50
N GLY A 20 -4.47 -25.79 -4.72
CA GLY A 20 -3.17 -25.90 -5.39
C GLY A 20 -2.51 -24.54 -5.61
N LEU A 21 -3.26 -23.55 -6.11
CA LEU A 21 -2.77 -22.18 -6.27
C LEU A 21 -2.34 -21.56 -4.93
N MET A 22 -3.15 -21.71 -3.89
CA MET A 22 -2.82 -21.21 -2.55
C MET A 22 -1.54 -21.85 -2.00
N ALA A 23 -1.36 -23.18 -2.23
CA ALA A 23 -0.14 -23.88 -1.80
C ALA A 23 1.11 -23.34 -2.55
N VAL A 24 1.02 -23.12 -3.86
CA VAL A 24 2.10 -22.52 -4.65
C VAL A 24 2.43 -21.12 -4.14
N LEU A 25 1.43 -20.27 -3.92
CA LEU A 25 1.63 -18.91 -3.39
C LEU A 25 2.26 -18.94 -2.00
N ALA A 26 1.85 -19.87 -1.13
CA ALA A 26 2.44 -20.04 0.20
C ALA A 26 3.92 -20.45 0.11
N VAL A 27 4.27 -21.38 -0.78
CA VAL A 27 5.67 -21.75 -1.00
C VAL A 27 6.50 -20.59 -1.52
N LEU A 28 6.00 -19.82 -2.49
CA LEU A 28 6.66 -18.63 -2.99
C LEU A 28 6.87 -17.57 -1.89
N ALA A 29 5.87 -17.37 -1.03
CA ALA A 29 5.99 -16.47 0.12
C ALA A 29 7.08 -16.93 1.11
N LEU A 30 7.15 -18.23 1.41
CA LEU A 30 8.19 -18.79 2.28
C LEU A 30 9.60 -18.63 1.69
N VAL A 31 9.75 -18.86 0.38
CA VAL A 31 11.02 -18.61 -0.34
C VAL A 31 11.39 -17.13 -0.28
N GLY A 32 10.42 -16.22 -0.47
CA GLY A 32 10.64 -14.78 -0.34
C GLY A 32 11.09 -14.36 1.06
N ILE A 33 10.46 -14.91 2.10
CA ILE A 33 10.86 -14.66 3.50
C ILE A 33 12.28 -15.18 3.77
N ALA A 34 12.61 -16.37 3.30
CA ALA A 34 13.95 -16.94 3.45
C ALA A 34 15.02 -16.09 2.76
N ALA A 35 14.73 -15.61 1.54
CA ALA A 35 15.60 -14.71 0.80
C ALA A 35 15.78 -13.36 1.52
N TRP A 36 14.72 -12.83 2.14
CA TRP A 36 14.80 -11.61 2.94
C TRP A 36 15.65 -11.81 4.20
N ILE A 37 15.48 -12.92 4.92
CA ILE A 37 16.33 -13.27 6.10
C ILE A 37 17.80 -13.35 5.67
N TYR A 38 18.09 -14.01 4.55
CA TYR A 38 19.43 -14.06 3.99
C TYR A 38 19.99 -12.66 3.71
N GLN A 39 19.19 -11.78 3.08
CA GLN A 39 19.57 -10.40 2.81
C GLN A 39 19.83 -9.59 4.10
N LEU A 40 19.05 -9.80 5.17
CA LEU A 40 19.28 -9.13 6.47
C LEU A 40 20.62 -9.50 7.10
N VAL A 41 21.09 -10.72 6.90
CA VAL A 41 22.37 -11.21 7.41
C VAL A 41 23.53 -10.79 6.52
N ALA A 42 23.40 -10.96 5.20
CA ALA A 42 24.45 -10.69 4.22
C ALA A 42 24.56 -9.22 3.79
N GLY A 43 23.51 -8.42 4.08
CA GLY A 43 23.40 -7.02 3.69
C GLY A 43 22.83 -6.81 2.30
N LEU A 44 22.53 -5.54 1.97
CA LEU A 44 21.90 -5.17 0.69
C LEU A 44 22.79 -5.43 -0.55
N GLY A 45 24.09 -5.61 -0.38
CA GLY A 45 25.03 -5.89 -1.48
C GLY A 45 24.69 -7.15 -2.28
N VAL A 46 24.01 -8.13 -1.67
CA VAL A 46 23.59 -9.36 -2.36
C VAL A 46 22.48 -9.14 -3.39
N THR A 47 21.79 -7.99 -3.33
CA THR A 47 20.74 -7.61 -4.30
C THR A 47 21.30 -6.93 -5.56
N GLY A 48 22.61 -6.70 -5.63
CA GLY A 48 23.26 -5.95 -6.70
C GLY A 48 23.10 -4.43 -6.60
N MET A 49 22.42 -3.94 -5.54
CA MET A 49 22.36 -2.49 -5.28
C MET A 49 23.70 -1.95 -4.84
N ASN A 50 24.04 -0.77 -5.36
CA ASN A 50 25.28 -0.06 -5.07
C ASN A 50 25.05 1.45 -5.08
N ASN A 51 26.08 2.26 -4.85
CA ASN A 51 25.95 3.72 -4.81
C ASN A 51 25.49 4.34 -6.14
N ALA A 52 25.75 3.70 -7.27
CA ALA A 52 25.27 4.16 -8.59
C ALA A 52 23.83 3.72 -8.85
N THR A 53 23.45 2.52 -8.39
CA THR A 53 22.10 1.97 -8.50
C THR A 53 21.54 1.77 -7.09
N SER A 54 21.15 2.88 -6.46
CA SER A 54 20.68 2.89 -5.06
C SER A 54 19.23 2.46 -4.89
N TRP A 55 18.43 2.49 -5.97
CA TRP A 55 17.02 2.10 -5.98
C TRP A 55 16.83 0.90 -6.89
N GLY A 56 16.28 -0.17 -6.35
CA GLY A 56 16.04 -1.43 -7.03
C GLY A 56 14.56 -1.78 -7.13
N MET A 57 14.30 -3.07 -7.30
CA MET A 57 12.96 -3.63 -7.48
C MET A 57 12.04 -3.34 -6.30
N TYR A 58 12.56 -3.24 -5.07
CA TYR A 58 11.74 -2.99 -3.87
C TYR A 58 11.05 -1.62 -3.92
N ILE A 59 11.75 -0.59 -4.37
CA ILE A 59 11.16 0.75 -4.54
C ILE A 59 10.13 0.76 -5.68
N ALA A 60 10.40 0.05 -6.78
CA ALA A 60 9.42 -0.07 -7.88
C ALA A 60 8.14 -0.79 -7.41
N MET A 61 8.28 -1.87 -6.63
CA MET A 61 7.13 -2.58 -6.03
C MET A 61 6.39 -1.70 -5.02
N PHE A 62 7.10 -0.96 -4.19
CA PHE A 62 6.51 0.01 -3.28
C PHE A 62 5.62 1.00 -4.04
N MET A 63 6.15 1.68 -5.05
CA MET A 63 5.40 2.64 -5.86
C MET A 63 4.16 2.02 -6.52
N PHE A 64 4.32 0.82 -7.08
CA PHE A 64 3.22 0.09 -7.71
C PHE A 64 2.09 -0.20 -6.71
N PHE A 65 2.42 -0.77 -5.56
CA PHE A 65 1.42 -1.14 -4.56
C PHE A 65 0.77 0.06 -3.88
N VAL A 66 1.52 1.14 -3.62
CA VAL A 66 0.94 2.37 -3.07
C VAL A 66 0.00 3.03 -4.08
N GLY A 67 0.40 3.09 -5.36
CA GLY A 67 -0.45 3.61 -6.43
C GLY A 67 -1.76 2.84 -6.56
N LEU A 68 -1.70 1.51 -6.61
CA LEU A 68 -2.88 0.64 -6.68
C LEU A 68 -3.77 0.77 -5.43
N SER A 69 -3.15 0.83 -4.25
CA SER A 69 -3.85 1.01 -2.98
C SER A 69 -4.59 2.34 -2.90
N ALA A 70 -3.90 3.43 -3.22
CA ALA A 70 -4.50 4.76 -3.20
C ALA A 70 -5.61 4.90 -4.27
N GLY A 71 -5.41 4.34 -5.46
CA GLY A 71 -6.42 4.28 -6.50
C GLY A 71 -7.69 3.56 -6.07
N ALA A 72 -7.55 2.37 -5.48
CA ALA A 72 -8.68 1.61 -4.95
C ALA A 72 -9.44 2.38 -3.85
N MET A 73 -8.71 3.08 -2.96
CA MET A 73 -9.32 3.92 -1.92
C MET A 73 -10.00 5.16 -2.48
N ILE A 74 -9.43 5.79 -3.53
CA ILE A 74 -10.06 6.92 -4.23
C ILE A 74 -11.39 6.47 -4.84
N VAL A 75 -11.43 5.35 -5.56
CA VAL A 75 -12.65 4.81 -6.17
C VAL A 75 -13.70 4.48 -5.11
N ALA A 76 -13.31 3.77 -4.04
CA ALA A 76 -14.21 3.46 -2.92
C ALA A 76 -14.78 4.72 -2.27
N SER A 77 -13.94 5.75 -2.07
CA SER A 77 -14.34 7.00 -1.44
C SER A 77 -15.23 7.84 -2.36
N ALA A 78 -14.89 7.93 -3.64
CA ALA A 78 -15.63 8.67 -4.66
C ALA A 78 -17.07 8.14 -4.80
N ALA A 79 -17.27 6.83 -4.71
CA ALA A 79 -18.58 6.19 -4.72
C ALA A 79 -19.56 6.79 -3.69
N HIS A 80 -19.06 7.09 -2.50
CA HIS A 80 -19.87 7.61 -1.39
C HIS A 80 -19.88 9.14 -1.31
N VAL A 81 -18.78 9.81 -1.70
CA VAL A 81 -18.69 11.28 -1.71
C VAL A 81 -19.57 11.87 -2.81
N PHE A 82 -19.51 11.30 -4.02
CA PHE A 82 -20.27 11.77 -5.19
C PHE A 82 -21.60 11.01 -5.37
N ASN A 83 -21.93 10.10 -4.45
CA ASN A 83 -23.17 9.31 -4.46
C ASN A 83 -23.38 8.52 -5.76
N VAL A 84 -22.35 7.88 -6.26
CA VAL A 84 -22.38 7.07 -7.49
C VAL A 84 -22.83 5.65 -7.16
N GLU A 85 -24.11 5.35 -7.36
CA GLU A 85 -24.77 4.10 -6.90
C GLU A 85 -24.10 2.82 -7.43
N TRP A 86 -23.72 2.79 -8.71
CA TRP A 86 -23.14 1.60 -9.32
C TRP A 86 -21.73 1.27 -8.77
N LEU A 87 -21.00 2.25 -8.22
CA LEU A 87 -19.69 2.05 -7.57
C LEU A 87 -19.81 1.58 -6.12
N LYS A 88 -20.93 1.81 -5.44
CA LYS A 88 -21.10 1.42 -4.03
C LYS A 88 -20.95 -0.08 -3.82
N GLY A 89 -21.34 -0.89 -4.80
CA GLY A 89 -21.23 -2.36 -4.74
C GLY A 89 -19.79 -2.87 -4.67
N ILE A 90 -18.82 -2.13 -5.20
CA ILE A 90 -17.40 -2.51 -5.22
C ILE A 90 -16.59 -1.90 -4.06
N THR A 91 -17.21 -1.10 -3.18
CA THR A 91 -16.51 -0.44 -2.06
C THR A 91 -15.78 -1.45 -1.16
N LEU A 92 -16.44 -2.54 -0.78
CA LEU A 92 -15.85 -3.54 0.12
C LEU A 92 -14.61 -4.22 -0.50
N PRO A 93 -14.68 -4.82 -1.70
CA PRO A 93 -13.49 -5.39 -2.33
C PRO A 93 -12.39 -4.35 -2.59
N ALA A 94 -12.72 -3.12 -2.98
CA ALA A 94 -11.75 -2.06 -3.19
C ALA A 94 -10.98 -1.70 -1.90
N LEU A 95 -11.65 -1.60 -0.75
CA LEU A 95 -11.00 -1.35 0.54
C LEU A 95 -10.10 -2.49 0.99
N ILE A 96 -10.48 -3.75 0.70
CA ILE A 96 -9.67 -4.92 1.01
C ILE A 96 -8.40 -4.90 0.13
N ILE A 97 -8.54 -4.64 -1.17
CA ILE A 97 -7.41 -4.52 -2.09
C ILE A 97 -6.49 -3.38 -1.64
N ALA A 98 -7.06 -2.21 -1.31
CA ALA A 98 -6.30 -1.07 -0.81
C ALA A 98 -5.46 -1.44 0.43
N LEU A 99 -6.06 -2.15 1.39
CA LEU A 99 -5.35 -2.56 2.61
C LEU A 99 -4.24 -3.56 2.33
N VAL A 100 -4.49 -4.57 1.50
CA VAL A 100 -3.50 -5.58 1.14
C VAL A 100 -2.34 -4.95 0.38
N CYS A 101 -2.64 -4.08 -0.59
CA CYS A 101 -1.63 -3.40 -1.40
C CYS A 101 -0.77 -2.44 -0.56
N ILE A 102 -1.36 -1.63 0.33
CA ILE A 102 -0.54 -0.74 1.18
C ILE A 102 0.36 -1.52 2.15
N CYS A 103 -0.10 -2.66 2.66
CA CYS A 103 0.74 -3.54 3.47
C CYS A 103 1.88 -4.14 2.64
N ALA A 104 1.62 -4.57 1.40
CA ALA A 104 2.65 -5.09 0.50
C ALA A 104 3.69 -4.00 0.15
N GLY A 105 3.24 -2.77 -0.12
CA GLY A 105 4.11 -1.60 -0.32
C GLY A 105 4.98 -1.33 0.91
N GLY A 106 4.36 -1.28 2.10
CA GLY A 106 5.08 -1.09 3.36
C GLY A 106 6.14 -2.17 3.62
N ILE A 107 5.84 -3.43 3.33
CA ILE A 107 6.82 -4.53 3.42
C ILE A 107 7.97 -4.31 2.43
N SER A 108 7.68 -3.89 1.20
CA SER A 108 8.71 -3.64 0.18
C SER A 108 9.70 -2.58 0.62
N ILE A 109 9.24 -1.47 1.21
CA ILE A 109 10.12 -0.41 1.71
C ILE A 109 10.91 -0.85 2.96
N LEU A 110 10.30 -1.66 3.84
CA LEU A 110 11.00 -2.23 5.00
C LEU A 110 12.15 -3.14 4.57
N ILE A 111 11.98 -3.89 3.49
CA ILE A 111 13.02 -4.75 2.91
C ILE A 111 14.14 -3.89 2.32
N ASP A 112 13.79 -2.81 1.61
CA ASP A 112 14.74 -1.88 0.98
C ASP A 112 15.61 -1.14 1.99
N LEU A 113 15.09 -0.82 3.17
CA LEU A 113 15.85 -0.18 4.25
C LEU A 113 17.03 -1.03 4.76
N GLY A 114 17.03 -2.34 4.51
CA GLY A 114 18.13 -3.25 4.83
C GLY A 114 18.43 -3.44 6.32
N GLY A 115 17.60 -2.88 7.21
CA GLY A 115 17.75 -3.07 8.64
C GLY A 115 16.62 -2.44 9.46
N LEU A 116 15.95 -3.25 10.26
CA LEU A 116 14.83 -2.83 11.11
C LEU A 116 15.22 -1.74 12.14
N SER A 117 16.49 -1.69 12.54
CA SER A 117 17.02 -0.66 13.45
C SER A 117 16.94 0.74 12.85
N ARG A 118 16.93 0.89 11.53
CA ARG A 118 16.80 2.18 10.86
C ARG A 118 15.40 2.75 11.02
N VAL A 119 14.37 1.91 10.96
CA VAL A 119 12.98 2.30 11.21
C VAL A 119 12.83 2.81 12.64
N TRP A 120 13.42 2.10 13.61
CA TRP A 120 13.37 2.52 15.01
C TRP A 120 14.02 3.89 15.23
N ARG A 121 15.15 4.15 14.58
CA ARG A 121 15.82 5.47 14.64
C ARG A 121 14.96 6.59 14.05
N MET A 122 14.18 6.33 13.02
CA MET A 122 13.24 7.32 12.47
C MET A 122 12.15 7.71 13.49
N LEU A 123 11.72 6.75 14.33
CA LEU A 123 10.70 7.02 15.36
C LEU A 123 11.28 7.74 16.58
N THR A 124 12.51 7.40 16.98
CA THR A 124 13.16 7.96 18.20
C THR A 124 13.87 9.28 17.96
N GLY A 125 14.30 9.57 16.73
CA GLY A 125 14.96 10.80 16.32
C GLY A 125 14.39 11.34 15.02
N PRO A 126 13.11 11.79 14.99
CA PRO A 126 12.46 12.19 13.74
C PRO A 126 13.12 13.44 13.14
N ASN A 127 13.48 13.35 11.87
CA ASN A 127 13.92 14.49 11.08
C ASN A 127 12.75 15.03 10.26
N PHE A 128 12.13 16.10 10.69
CA PHE A 128 10.97 16.70 10.04
C PHE A 128 11.25 17.29 8.64
N ALA A 129 12.51 17.49 8.29
CA ALA A 129 12.92 17.88 6.93
C ALA A 129 13.00 16.68 5.98
N SER A 130 12.87 15.44 6.48
CA SER A 130 12.96 14.22 5.65
C SER A 130 11.61 13.89 5.02
N PRO A 131 11.50 13.84 3.67
CA PRO A 131 10.28 13.38 2.99
C PRO A 131 9.86 11.97 3.39
N LEU A 132 10.82 11.09 3.70
CA LEU A 132 10.56 9.71 4.10
C LEU A 132 9.80 9.62 5.44
N LEU A 133 9.99 10.57 6.38
CA LEU A 133 9.21 10.64 7.60
C LEU A 133 7.75 10.97 7.32
N TRP A 134 7.50 11.92 6.41
CA TRP A 134 6.15 12.31 6.01
C TRP A 134 5.42 11.20 5.26
N ASP A 135 6.16 10.44 4.46
CA ASP A 135 5.62 9.24 3.78
C ASP A 135 5.18 8.18 4.79
N MET A 136 6.03 7.85 5.76
CA MET A 136 5.68 6.92 6.83
C MET A 136 4.44 7.37 7.63
N CYS A 137 4.34 8.66 7.95
CA CYS A 137 3.16 9.23 8.60
C CYS A 137 1.91 9.15 7.71
N GLY A 138 2.06 9.44 6.41
CA GLY A 138 0.99 9.36 5.42
C GLY A 138 0.46 7.95 5.26
N ILE A 139 1.34 6.97 5.09
CA ILE A 139 0.98 5.54 4.99
C ILE A 139 0.28 5.07 6.27
N THR A 140 0.79 5.46 7.44
CA THR A 140 0.17 5.09 8.71
C THR A 140 -1.24 5.67 8.83
N LEU A 141 -1.42 6.94 8.50
CA LEU A 141 -2.73 7.59 8.48
C LEU A 141 -3.68 6.91 7.48
N PHE A 142 -3.17 6.59 6.28
CA PHE A 142 -3.92 5.88 5.25
C PHE A 142 -4.43 4.52 5.75
N ILE A 143 -3.57 3.72 6.39
CA ILE A 143 -3.96 2.41 6.94
C ILE A 143 -5.05 2.59 8.00
N ILE A 144 -4.90 3.54 8.92
CA ILE A 144 -5.90 3.79 9.97
C ILE A 144 -7.25 4.16 9.34
N VAL A 145 -7.27 5.10 8.41
CA VAL A 145 -8.50 5.54 7.73
C VAL A 145 -9.12 4.41 6.93
N ASN A 146 -8.31 3.61 6.22
CA ASN A 146 -8.79 2.45 5.45
C ASN A 146 -9.46 1.41 6.37
N VAL A 147 -8.82 1.06 7.50
CA VAL A 147 -9.38 0.10 8.47
C VAL A 147 -10.69 0.63 9.05
N VAL A 148 -10.76 1.91 9.42
CA VAL A 148 -11.99 2.52 9.93
C VAL A 148 -13.08 2.49 8.87
N PHE A 149 -12.76 2.81 7.62
CA PHE A 149 -13.68 2.76 6.50
C PHE A 149 -14.22 1.34 6.29
N LEU A 150 -13.33 0.34 6.29
CA LEU A 150 -13.67 -1.07 6.17
C LEU A 150 -14.62 -1.52 7.29
N VAL A 151 -14.34 -1.13 8.54
CA VAL A 151 -15.19 -1.48 9.70
C VAL A 151 -16.60 -0.90 9.57
N PHE A 152 -16.75 0.37 9.16
CA PHE A 152 -18.07 0.97 8.95
C PHE A 152 -18.80 0.33 7.77
N THR A 153 -18.10 -0.02 6.69
CA THR A 153 -18.67 -0.71 5.53
C THR A 153 -19.19 -2.10 5.91
N VAL A 154 -18.40 -2.88 6.66
CA VAL A 154 -18.83 -4.22 7.13
C VAL A 154 -20.00 -4.16 8.12
N LYS A 155 -20.06 -3.10 8.95
CA LYS A 155 -21.18 -2.89 9.89
C LYS A 155 -22.45 -2.36 9.21
N GLY A 156 -22.42 -2.01 7.94
CA GLY A 156 -23.56 -1.43 7.23
C GLY A 156 -23.97 -0.04 7.73
N ASN A 157 -23.05 0.72 8.36
CA ASN A 157 -23.34 2.04 8.87
C ASN A 157 -23.09 3.08 7.77
N GLU A 158 -24.09 3.37 6.96
CA GLU A 158 -23.98 4.28 5.82
C GLU A 158 -23.55 5.71 6.19
N ASP A 159 -24.02 6.23 7.32
CA ASP A 159 -23.61 7.56 7.79
C ASP A 159 -22.13 7.59 8.18
N GLY A 160 -21.64 6.55 8.84
CA GLY A 160 -20.24 6.36 9.15
C GLY A 160 -19.38 6.25 7.89
N VAL A 161 -19.81 5.41 6.95
CA VAL A 161 -19.17 5.22 5.64
C VAL A 161 -19.03 6.55 4.90
N ARG A 162 -20.10 7.34 4.80
CA ARG A 162 -20.08 8.65 4.11
C ARG A 162 -19.15 9.66 4.79
N LYS A 163 -19.11 9.69 6.12
CA LYS A 163 -18.20 10.57 6.88
C LYS A 163 -16.74 10.19 6.64
N VAL A 164 -16.43 8.91 6.75
CA VAL A 164 -15.05 8.41 6.55
C VAL A 164 -14.61 8.56 5.11
N ALA A 165 -15.48 8.33 4.12
CA ALA A 165 -15.16 8.52 2.71
C ALA A 165 -14.68 9.95 2.38
N ARG A 166 -15.28 10.97 3.04
CA ARG A 166 -14.85 12.37 2.86
C ARG A 166 -13.44 12.64 3.40
N VAL A 167 -12.98 11.87 4.39
CA VAL A 167 -11.63 11.96 4.93
C VAL A 167 -10.67 11.06 4.13
N ALA A 168 -11.15 9.89 3.71
CA ALA A 168 -10.36 8.90 2.99
C ALA A 168 -9.89 9.43 1.63
N LEU A 169 -10.74 10.15 0.92
CA LEU A 169 -10.41 10.70 -0.40
C LEU A 169 -9.20 11.67 -0.35
N PRO A 170 -9.20 12.74 0.48
CA PRO A 170 -8.03 13.61 0.59
C PRO A 170 -6.79 12.91 1.17
N VAL A 171 -6.96 11.94 2.06
CA VAL A 171 -5.83 11.17 2.60
C VAL A 171 -5.17 10.34 1.51
N ALA A 172 -5.93 9.68 0.64
CA ALA A 172 -5.38 8.92 -0.49
C ALA A 172 -4.62 9.82 -1.46
N VAL A 173 -5.17 10.99 -1.79
CA VAL A 173 -4.48 11.99 -2.64
C VAL A 173 -3.21 12.52 -1.97
N LEU A 174 -3.25 12.78 -0.65
CA LEU A 174 -2.10 13.27 0.10
C LEU A 174 -0.94 12.27 0.06
N VAL A 175 -1.20 10.98 0.27
CA VAL A 175 -0.15 9.94 0.20
C VAL A 175 0.50 9.94 -1.17
N LEU A 176 -0.28 9.97 -2.26
CA LEU A 176 0.26 10.05 -3.63
C LEU A 176 1.10 11.30 -3.87
N CYS A 177 0.71 12.45 -3.29
CA CYS A 177 1.50 13.68 -3.39
C CYS A 177 2.83 13.57 -2.65
N VAL A 178 2.83 12.98 -1.44
CA VAL A 178 4.06 12.79 -0.66
C VAL A 178 5.02 11.85 -1.39
N ASP A 179 4.52 10.71 -1.89
CA ASP A 179 5.30 9.79 -2.72
C ASP A 179 5.87 10.50 -3.96
N ALA A 180 5.03 11.24 -4.68
CA ALA A 180 5.46 11.98 -5.85
C ALA A 180 6.56 13.00 -5.54
N TRP A 181 6.51 13.64 -4.37
CA TRP A 181 7.56 14.56 -3.93
C TRP A 181 8.85 13.84 -3.57
N ILE A 182 8.80 12.67 -2.95
CA ILE A 182 10.01 11.87 -2.68
C ILE A 182 10.76 11.60 -3.98
N PHE A 183 10.05 11.25 -5.05
CA PHE A 183 10.65 10.94 -6.35
C PHE A 183 10.90 12.18 -7.19
N GLY A 184 9.96 13.11 -7.23
CA GLY A 184 10.00 14.32 -8.06
C GLY A 184 11.00 15.37 -7.62
N LEU A 185 11.42 15.37 -6.34
CA LEU A 185 12.41 16.33 -5.80
C LEU A 185 13.86 15.83 -5.88
N GLN A 186 14.11 14.67 -6.50
CA GLN A 186 15.46 14.12 -6.66
C GLN A 186 16.21 14.77 -7.84
N GLU A 187 16.86 15.89 -7.62
CA GLU A 187 17.54 16.71 -8.65
C GLU A 187 18.54 15.91 -9.51
N ALA A 188 19.18 14.88 -8.94
CA ALA A 188 20.15 14.05 -9.64
C ALA A 188 19.50 12.98 -10.56
N ARG A 189 18.17 12.95 -10.70
CA ARG A 189 17.45 11.92 -11.44
C ARG A 189 16.75 12.52 -12.67
N ALA A 190 16.67 11.71 -13.74
CA ALA A 190 16.04 12.11 -15.00
C ALA A 190 14.51 12.41 -14.88
N TRP A 191 13.87 11.96 -13.82
CA TRP A 191 12.44 12.20 -13.53
C TRP A 191 12.18 13.39 -12.60
N TYR A 192 13.20 14.17 -12.26
CA TYR A 192 13.01 15.42 -11.52
C TYR A 192 12.01 16.34 -12.25
N SER A 193 10.82 16.49 -11.70
CA SER A 193 9.76 17.28 -12.31
C SER A 193 8.66 17.63 -11.31
N ALA A 194 8.16 18.87 -11.40
CA ALA A 194 7.00 19.34 -10.62
C ALA A 194 5.68 18.63 -11.02
N ILE A 195 5.63 18.01 -12.21
CA ILE A 195 4.41 17.34 -12.73
C ILE A 195 4.23 15.92 -12.12
N MET A 196 5.16 15.44 -11.30
CA MET A 196 5.08 14.08 -10.75
C MET A 196 3.80 13.84 -9.93
N ALA A 197 3.36 14.79 -9.09
CA ALA A 197 2.17 14.60 -8.27
C ALA A 197 0.87 14.44 -9.11
N PRO A 198 0.56 15.29 -10.10
CA PRO A 198 -0.55 15.05 -11.02
C PRO A 198 -0.48 13.72 -11.77
N ILE A 199 0.72 13.30 -12.21
CA ILE A 199 0.92 12.02 -12.91
C ILE A 199 0.61 10.85 -11.98
N PHE A 200 1.08 10.87 -10.73
CA PHE A 200 0.84 9.80 -9.76
C PHE A 200 -0.66 9.68 -9.44
N ILE A 201 -1.35 10.81 -9.25
CA ILE A 201 -2.80 10.81 -9.01
C ILE A 201 -3.55 10.24 -10.22
N ALA A 202 -3.22 10.67 -11.43
CA ALA A 202 -3.87 10.19 -12.66
C ALA A 202 -3.62 8.68 -12.86
N SER A 203 -2.38 8.22 -12.68
CA SER A 203 -2.02 6.81 -12.78
C SER A 203 -2.72 5.95 -11.72
N ALA A 204 -2.84 6.45 -10.48
CA ALA A 204 -3.54 5.75 -9.42
C ALA A 204 -5.05 5.65 -9.68
N CYS A 205 -5.67 6.71 -10.22
CA CYS A 205 -7.08 6.68 -10.61
C CYS A 205 -7.32 5.67 -11.75
N ASP A 206 -6.45 5.62 -12.74
CA ASP A 206 -6.50 4.63 -13.82
C ASP A 206 -6.40 3.20 -13.29
N SER A 207 -5.39 2.93 -12.45
CA SER A 207 -5.19 1.62 -11.82
C SER A 207 -6.32 1.21 -10.87
N GLY A 208 -6.97 2.19 -10.23
CA GLY A 208 -8.10 1.92 -9.31
C GLY A 208 -9.41 1.62 -10.03
N LEU A 209 -9.54 2.05 -11.30
CA LEU A 209 -10.73 1.81 -12.14
C LEU A 209 -10.62 0.54 -12.98
N SER A 210 -9.40 -0.02 -13.13
CA SER A 210 -9.10 -1.23 -13.87
C SER A 210 -9.40 -2.49 -13.06
#